data_44684d594c1ca4ae068f476094b882f4
#
_entry.id   44684d594c1ca4ae068f476094b882f4
#
_cell.length_a   1.000
_cell.length_b   1.000
_cell.length_c   1.000
_cell.angle_alpha   90.00
_cell.angle_beta   90.00
_cell.angle_gamma   90.00
#
_symmetry.space_group_name_H-M   'P 1'
#
loop_
_entity.id
_entity.type
_entity.pdbx_description
1 polymer ?
#
loop_
_entity_poly.entity_id
_entity_poly.type
_entity_poly.pdbx_seq_one_letter_code
_entity_poly.pdbx_strand_id
1 'polypeptide(L)'
;MLFVIVLGPITVLLLGAYRTSGNNTLSLLYALGMAAPAAGIIIALSSLAAIAFRARRVVLVIGEKVSIPHSGISFPMSELSTVKVWTRYDPRRKTTTYLALLPYHVDGEVTAASIRQRGIPAEVTDYVVRFPKGTQPSAYELVDMVRQMRPTVYIERLGSV
;
A
#
# COMPACT_ATOMS: atom_id res chain seq x y z
N MET A 1 14.91 1.34 12.14
CA MET A 1 15.52 0.52 13.20
C MET A 1 16.70 1.19 13.89
N LEU A 2 17.59 1.86 13.19
CA LEU A 2 18.78 2.51 13.77
C LEU A 2 18.45 3.47 14.94
N PHE A 3 17.40 4.26 14.81
CA PHE A 3 16.95 5.21 15.84
C PHE A 3 16.59 4.54 17.18
N VAL A 4 15.93 3.39 17.16
CA VAL A 4 15.53 2.69 18.39
C VAL A 4 16.78 2.09 19.10
N ILE A 5 17.74 1.61 18.31
CA ILE A 5 18.99 1.03 18.82
C ILE A 5 19.85 2.11 19.51
N VAL A 6 19.84 3.34 19.00
CA VAL A 6 20.63 4.45 19.57
C VAL A 6 19.89 5.13 20.74
N LEU A 7 18.60 5.41 20.58
CA LEU A 7 17.82 6.14 21.59
C LEU A 7 17.44 5.26 22.79
N GLY A 8 17.33 3.95 22.62
CA GLY A 8 17.00 3.02 23.70
C GLY A 8 17.99 3.07 24.86
N PRO A 9 19.30 2.82 24.64
CA PRO A 9 20.31 2.91 25.68
C PRO A 9 20.37 4.28 26.36
N ILE A 10 20.23 5.38 25.60
CA ILE A 10 20.22 6.74 26.15
C ILE A 10 19.05 6.92 27.12
N THR A 11 17.86 6.45 26.74
CA THR A 11 16.67 6.52 27.59
C THR A 11 16.84 5.73 28.88
N VAL A 12 17.43 4.52 28.79
CA VAL A 12 17.71 3.67 29.97
C VAL A 12 18.72 4.31 30.90
N LEU A 13 19.80 4.90 30.38
CA LEU A 13 20.80 5.61 31.18
C LEU A 13 20.20 6.84 31.91
N LEU A 14 19.41 7.63 31.20
CA LEU A 14 18.73 8.79 31.78
C LEU A 14 17.73 8.38 32.87
N LEU A 15 17.00 7.27 32.66
CA LEU A 15 16.08 6.69 33.64
C LEU A 15 16.82 6.21 34.89
N GLY A 16 17.97 5.56 34.72
CA GLY A 16 18.85 5.17 35.83
C GLY A 16 19.34 6.38 36.64
N ALA A 17 19.84 7.41 35.94
CA ALA A 17 20.29 8.66 36.57
C ALA A 17 19.15 9.39 37.31
N TYR A 18 17.94 9.41 36.71
CA TYR A 18 16.74 9.96 37.36
C TYR A 18 16.42 9.26 38.68
N ARG A 19 16.45 7.91 38.70
CA ARG A 19 16.14 7.12 39.91
C ARG A 19 17.16 7.26 41.02
N THR A 20 18.42 7.50 40.68
CA THR A 20 19.51 7.63 41.66
C THR A 20 19.75 9.08 42.12
N SER A 21 19.10 10.04 41.46
CA SER A 21 19.24 11.47 41.78
C SER A 21 18.46 11.81 43.04
N GLY A 22 19.19 12.15 44.12
CA GLY A 22 18.62 12.67 45.37
C GLY A 22 18.26 14.16 45.32
N ASN A 23 18.51 14.85 44.20
CA ASN A 23 18.31 16.29 44.05
C ASN A 23 17.15 16.56 43.09
N ASN A 24 16.13 17.30 43.56
CA ASN A 24 14.92 17.62 42.78
C ASN A 24 15.21 18.36 41.49
N THR A 25 16.20 19.24 41.43
CA THR A 25 16.55 19.98 40.22
C THR A 25 17.19 19.07 39.17
N LEU A 26 18.08 18.17 39.60
CA LEU A 26 18.70 17.21 38.68
C LEU A 26 17.70 16.18 38.20
N SER A 27 16.77 15.72 39.03
CA SER A 27 15.73 14.80 38.62
C SER A 27 14.80 15.40 37.53
N LEU A 28 14.48 16.70 37.66
CA LEU A 28 13.69 17.42 36.63
C LEU A 28 14.45 17.55 35.31
N LEU A 29 15.76 17.83 35.37
CA LEU A 29 16.59 17.87 34.16
C LEU A 29 16.66 16.51 33.44
N TYR A 30 16.83 15.42 34.20
CA TYR A 30 16.81 14.05 33.62
C TYR A 30 15.44 13.69 33.05
N ALA A 31 14.34 14.06 33.70
CA ALA A 31 13.00 13.85 33.21
C ALA A 31 12.77 14.59 31.88
N LEU A 32 13.18 15.86 31.80
CA LEU A 32 13.10 16.62 30.53
C LEU A 32 14.02 16.04 29.46
N GLY A 33 15.23 15.61 29.82
CA GLY A 33 16.17 14.96 28.92
C GLY A 33 15.64 13.63 28.32
N MET A 34 14.81 12.90 29.08
CA MET A 34 14.17 11.67 28.58
C MET A 34 13.00 11.93 27.63
N ALA A 35 12.37 13.10 27.68
CA ALA A 35 11.16 13.38 26.89
C ALA A 35 11.42 13.28 25.37
N ALA A 36 12.53 13.82 24.88
CA ALA A 36 12.88 13.81 23.47
C ALA A 36 13.18 12.41 22.93
N PRO A 37 14.07 11.59 23.54
CA PRO A 37 14.30 10.22 23.08
C PRO A 37 13.08 9.32 23.24
N ALA A 38 12.28 9.48 24.29
CA ALA A 38 11.02 8.73 24.46
C ALA A 38 10.02 9.06 23.35
N ALA A 39 9.81 10.33 23.02
CA ALA A 39 8.97 10.75 21.91
C ALA A 39 9.50 10.20 20.58
N GLY A 40 10.80 10.22 20.34
CA GLY A 40 11.44 9.65 19.16
C GLY A 40 11.18 8.15 18.99
N ILE A 41 11.25 7.38 20.08
CA ILE A 41 10.93 5.94 20.07
C ILE A 41 9.45 5.71 19.75
N ILE A 42 8.54 6.47 20.36
CA ILE A 42 7.09 6.35 20.10
C ILE A 42 6.78 6.63 18.63
N ILE A 43 7.35 7.71 18.07
CA ILE A 43 7.16 8.05 16.65
C ILE A 43 7.70 6.94 15.73
N ALA A 44 8.89 6.42 16.04
CA ALA A 44 9.50 5.35 15.25
C ALA A 44 8.66 4.06 15.29
N LEU A 45 8.18 3.64 16.46
CA LEU A 45 7.34 2.46 16.64
C LEU A 45 5.97 2.64 15.96
N SER A 46 5.36 3.80 16.09
CA SER A 46 4.09 4.14 15.44
C SER A 46 4.22 4.11 13.92
N SER A 47 5.32 4.62 13.39
CA SER A 47 5.62 4.58 11.96
C SER A 47 5.81 3.16 11.44
N LEU A 48 6.54 2.32 12.18
CA LEU A 48 6.72 0.90 11.85
C LEU A 48 5.38 0.14 11.89
N ALA A 49 4.58 0.37 12.92
CA ALA A 49 3.25 -0.22 13.04
C ALA A 49 2.34 0.20 11.87
N ALA A 50 2.35 1.47 11.49
CA ALA A 50 1.59 1.97 10.35
C ALA A 50 2.03 1.34 9.01
N ILE A 51 3.34 1.16 8.81
CA ILE A 51 3.89 0.48 7.62
C ILE A 51 3.47 -0.99 7.61
N ALA A 52 3.62 -1.70 8.73
CA ALA A 52 3.22 -3.10 8.86
C ALA A 52 1.72 -3.30 8.63
N PHE A 53 0.89 -2.39 9.15
CA PHE A 53 -0.55 -2.43 8.96
C PHE A 53 -0.95 -2.19 7.50
N ARG A 54 -0.29 -1.24 6.82
CA ARG A 54 -0.49 -0.98 5.39
C ARG A 54 -0.05 -2.15 4.51
N ALA A 55 1.07 -2.81 4.87
CA ALA A 55 1.57 -3.97 4.13
C ALA A 55 0.65 -5.19 4.23
N ARG A 56 -0.16 -5.30 5.30
CA ARG A 56 -1.13 -6.40 5.50
C ARG A 56 -2.50 -6.15 4.86
N ARG A 57 -2.76 -4.97 4.32
CA ARG A 57 -4.04 -4.71 3.66
C ARG A 57 -4.14 -5.52 2.38
N VAL A 58 -5.13 -6.39 2.34
CA VAL A 58 -5.51 -7.12 1.13
C VAL A 58 -6.01 -6.11 0.11
N VAL A 59 -5.35 -6.04 -1.03
CA VAL A 59 -5.68 -5.09 -2.11
C VAL A 59 -6.63 -5.72 -3.12
N LEU A 60 -6.49 -7.03 -3.32
CA LEU A 60 -7.26 -7.79 -4.28
C LEU A 60 -7.29 -9.26 -3.86
N VAL A 61 -8.44 -9.88 -3.95
CA VAL A 61 -8.62 -11.34 -3.78
C VAL A 61 -9.08 -11.92 -5.10
N ILE A 62 -8.36 -12.90 -5.61
CA ILE A 62 -8.68 -13.63 -6.83
C ILE A 62 -8.83 -15.11 -6.49
N GLY A 63 -9.98 -15.68 -6.82
CA GLY A 63 -10.31 -17.09 -6.60
C GLY A 63 -11.59 -17.43 -7.35
N GLU A 64 -12.52 -18.13 -6.74
CA GLU A 64 -13.86 -18.34 -7.28
C GLU A 64 -14.62 -17.01 -7.50
N LYS A 65 -14.28 -16.02 -6.65
CA LYS A 65 -14.78 -14.66 -6.74
C LYS A 65 -13.61 -13.69 -6.85
N VAL A 66 -13.80 -12.64 -7.60
CA VAL A 66 -12.93 -11.46 -7.61
C VAL A 66 -13.49 -10.50 -6.58
N SER A 67 -12.69 -10.10 -5.60
CA SER A 67 -13.09 -9.12 -4.58
C SER A 67 -12.07 -8.00 -4.50
N ILE A 68 -12.58 -6.78 -4.59
CA ILE A 68 -11.81 -5.53 -4.56
C ILE A 68 -12.17 -4.77 -3.28
N PRO A 69 -11.47 -5.03 -2.16
CA PRO A 69 -11.90 -4.55 -0.84
C PRO A 69 -11.99 -3.03 -0.71
N HIS A 70 -11.20 -2.26 -1.48
CA HIS A 70 -11.21 -0.80 -1.39
C HIS A 70 -12.46 -0.15 -1.97
N SER A 71 -13.09 -0.78 -2.96
CA SER A 71 -14.37 -0.32 -3.55
C SER A 71 -15.57 -1.10 -3.03
N GLY A 72 -15.34 -2.18 -2.25
CA GLY A 72 -16.40 -3.04 -1.75
C GLY A 72 -17.03 -3.95 -2.83
N ILE A 73 -16.46 -3.98 -4.03
CA ILE A 73 -16.97 -4.77 -5.14
C ILE A 73 -16.51 -6.21 -5.02
N SER A 74 -17.46 -7.14 -5.26
CA SER A 74 -17.18 -8.56 -5.37
C SER A 74 -18.12 -9.18 -6.42
N PHE A 75 -17.54 -9.95 -7.33
CA PHE A 75 -18.28 -10.66 -8.36
C PHE A 75 -17.64 -12.02 -8.65
N PRO A 76 -18.39 -13.00 -9.17
CA PRO A 76 -17.85 -14.32 -9.47
C PRO A 76 -16.82 -14.23 -10.62
N MET A 77 -15.79 -15.07 -10.57
CA MET A 77 -14.76 -15.13 -11.62
C MET A 77 -15.39 -15.44 -13.00
N SER A 78 -16.53 -16.11 -13.03
CA SER A 78 -17.27 -16.40 -14.26
C SER A 78 -17.78 -15.15 -14.98
N GLU A 79 -17.95 -14.04 -14.29
CA GLU A 79 -18.40 -12.77 -14.86
C GLU A 79 -17.26 -11.91 -15.39
N LEU A 80 -16.00 -12.23 -15.04
CA LEU A 80 -14.85 -11.47 -15.50
C LEU A 80 -14.69 -11.61 -17.01
N SER A 81 -14.85 -10.55 -17.76
CA SER A 81 -14.72 -10.54 -19.24
C SER A 81 -13.37 -10.00 -19.69
N THR A 82 -12.92 -8.91 -19.09
CA THR A 82 -11.76 -8.17 -19.55
C THR A 82 -10.84 -7.79 -18.40
N VAL A 83 -9.55 -7.98 -18.60
CA VAL A 83 -8.50 -7.52 -17.70
C VAL A 83 -7.60 -6.55 -18.45
N LYS A 84 -7.49 -5.33 -17.95
CA LYS A 84 -6.60 -4.32 -18.54
C LYS A 84 -5.50 -3.96 -17.55
N VAL A 85 -4.25 -3.91 -18.02
CA VAL A 85 -3.11 -3.54 -17.21
C VAL A 85 -2.33 -2.42 -17.88
N TRP A 86 -2.00 -1.40 -17.10
CA TRP A 86 -1.17 -0.28 -17.56
C TRP A 86 -0.30 0.26 -16.44
N THR A 87 0.74 0.96 -16.82
CA THR A 87 1.66 1.61 -15.91
C THR A 87 1.60 3.12 -16.11
N ARG A 88 1.44 3.87 -15.05
CA ARG A 88 1.50 5.33 -15.07
C ARG A 88 2.78 5.80 -14.42
N TYR A 89 3.44 6.72 -15.08
CA TYR A 89 4.63 7.37 -14.59
C TYR A 89 4.25 8.70 -13.93
N ASP A 90 4.49 8.82 -12.63
CA ASP A 90 4.32 10.08 -11.90
C ASP A 90 5.61 10.93 -12.10
N PRO A 91 5.51 12.27 -12.35
CA PRO A 91 6.65 13.16 -12.41
C PRO A 91 7.58 13.09 -11.20
N ARG A 92 7.07 12.66 -10.05
CA ARG A 92 7.85 12.37 -8.83
C ARG A 92 8.59 11.03 -8.87
N ARG A 93 8.77 10.43 -10.05
CA ARG A 93 9.46 9.15 -10.32
C ARG A 93 8.85 7.93 -9.63
N LYS A 94 7.59 7.97 -9.25
CA LYS A 94 6.88 6.80 -8.72
C LYS A 94 6.13 6.12 -9.85
N THR A 95 6.62 4.95 -10.25
CA THR A 95 5.91 4.09 -11.19
C THR A 95 4.80 3.36 -10.45
N THR A 96 3.58 3.47 -10.93
CA THR A 96 2.42 2.77 -10.37
C THR A 96 1.76 1.97 -11.46
N THR A 97 1.53 0.68 -11.21
CA THR A 97 0.81 -0.20 -12.13
C THR A 97 -0.64 -0.28 -11.70
N TYR A 98 -1.54 -0.22 -12.64
CA TYR A 98 -2.98 -0.33 -12.45
C TYR A 98 -3.49 -1.59 -13.14
N LEU A 99 -4.44 -2.24 -12.51
CA LEU A 99 -5.12 -3.43 -13.01
C LEU A 99 -6.62 -3.18 -12.94
N ALA A 100 -7.30 -3.17 -14.07
CA ALA A 100 -8.75 -3.12 -14.15
C ALA A 100 -9.29 -4.54 -14.40
N LEU A 101 -10.26 -4.95 -13.58
CA LEU A 101 -10.93 -6.25 -13.64
C LEU A 101 -12.40 -6.01 -13.97
N LEU A 102 -12.74 -6.10 -15.25
CA LEU A 102 -14.04 -5.69 -15.76
C LEU A 102 -14.95 -6.91 -15.98
N PRO A 103 -16.08 -6.99 -15.27
CA PRO A 103 -17.13 -7.95 -15.61
C PRO A 103 -17.85 -7.55 -16.91
N TYR A 104 -18.52 -8.50 -17.57
CA TYR A 104 -19.16 -8.27 -18.86
C TYR A 104 -20.30 -7.25 -18.87
N HIS A 105 -20.85 -6.88 -17.72
CA HIS A 105 -21.90 -5.87 -17.61
C HIS A 105 -21.34 -4.43 -17.44
N VAL A 106 -20.03 -4.28 -17.39
CA VAL A 106 -19.38 -2.97 -17.29
C VAL A 106 -18.82 -2.57 -18.64
N ASP A 107 -19.56 -1.73 -19.35
CA ASP A 107 -19.17 -1.17 -20.63
C ASP A 107 -18.34 0.10 -20.43
N GLY A 108 -17.10 -0.07 -19.98
CA GLY A 108 -16.15 1.04 -19.86
C GLY A 108 -15.03 0.92 -20.87
N GLU A 109 -15.03 1.79 -21.89
CA GLU A 109 -13.92 1.84 -22.83
C GLU A 109 -12.68 2.48 -22.17
N VAL A 110 -11.80 1.63 -21.66
CA VAL A 110 -10.51 2.03 -21.09
C VAL A 110 -9.44 1.83 -22.16
N THR A 111 -9.05 2.90 -22.83
CA THR A 111 -7.96 2.88 -23.82
C THR A 111 -6.78 3.69 -23.29
N ALA A 112 -5.57 3.44 -23.81
CA ALA A 112 -4.39 4.22 -23.46
C ALA A 112 -4.58 5.72 -23.74
N ALA A 113 -5.32 6.07 -24.80
CA ALA A 113 -5.64 7.45 -25.16
C ALA A 113 -6.59 8.10 -24.13
N SER A 114 -7.67 7.39 -23.73
CA SER A 114 -8.64 7.91 -22.75
C SER A 114 -7.97 8.15 -21.39
N ILE A 115 -7.11 7.23 -20.95
CA ILE A 115 -6.40 7.36 -19.68
C ILE A 115 -5.43 8.55 -19.68
N ARG A 116 -4.72 8.79 -20.80
CA ARG A 116 -3.80 9.93 -20.92
C ARG A 116 -4.52 11.27 -20.89
N GLN A 117 -5.66 11.37 -21.56
CA GLN A 117 -6.38 12.64 -21.73
C GLN A 117 -7.31 12.96 -20.57
N ARG A 118 -8.07 11.99 -20.10
CA ARG A 118 -9.18 12.19 -19.14
C ARG A 118 -8.98 11.47 -17.82
N GLY A 119 -7.98 10.60 -17.70
CA GLY A 119 -7.80 9.74 -16.55
C GLY A 119 -8.67 8.47 -16.64
N ILE A 120 -8.89 7.83 -15.48
CA ILE A 120 -9.69 6.61 -15.39
C ILE A 120 -11.17 7.03 -15.44
N PRO A 121 -11.99 6.45 -16.33
CA PRO A 121 -13.43 6.72 -16.39
C PRO A 121 -14.11 6.37 -15.05
N ALA A 122 -15.11 7.17 -14.67
CA ALA A 122 -15.79 7.00 -13.37
C ALA A 122 -16.45 5.62 -13.24
N GLU A 123 -17.05 5.12 -14.34
CA GLU A 123 -17.74 3.83 -14.39
C GLU A 123 -16.82 2.64 -14.12
N VAL A 124 -15.52 2.82 -14.36
CA VAL A 124 -14.50 1.76 -14.23
C VAL A 124 -13.65 1.91 -12.99
N THR A 125 -13.68 3.09 -12.36
CA THR A 125 -12.79 3.44 -11.24
C THR A 125 -12.87 2.43 -10.10
N ASP A 126 -14.04 1.93 -9.78
CA ASP A 126 -14.27 0.98 -8.70
C ASP A 126 -13.70 -0.42 -8.97
N TYR A 127 -13.48 -0.74 -10.25
CA TYR A 127 -12.89 -2.00 -10.71
C TYR A 127 -11.38 -1.91 -10.91
N VAL A 128 -10.77 -0.76 -10.65
CA VAL A 128 -9.34 -0.52 -10.85
C VAL A 128 -8.58 -0.64 -9.54
N VAL A 129 -7.62 -1.53 -9.53
CA VAL A 129 -6.72 -1.77 -8.41
C VAL A 129 -5.37 -1.14 -8.69
N ARG A 130 -4.84 -0.40 -7.71
CA ARG A 130 -3.55 0.25 -7.79
C ARG A 130 -2.47 -0.60 -7.13
N PHE A 131 -1.40 -0.89 -7.87
CA PHE A 131 -0.23 -1.63 -7.40
C PHE A 131 0.98 -0.71 -7.34
N PRO A 132 1.46 -0.32 -6.15
CA PRO A 132 2.73 0.37 -6.00
C PRO A 132 3.89 -0.50 -6.49
N LYS A 133 5.00 0.13 -6.88
CA LYS A 133 6.21 -0.60 -7.28
C LYS A 133 6.69 -1.50 -6.12
N GLY A 134 7.00 -2.75 -6.43
CA GLY A 134 7.49 -3.73 -5.45
C GLY A 134 6.39 -4.51 -4.71
N THR A 135 5.13 -4.37 -5.11
CA THR A 135 4.04 -5.24 -4.62
C THR A 135 4.26 -6.66 -5.12
N GLN A 136 4.09 -7.65 -4.24
CA GLN A 136 4.14 -9.07 -4.57
C GLN A 136 2.81 -9.72 -4.20
N PRO A 137 2.19 -10.50 -5.11
CA PRO A 137 2.55 -10.64 -6.51
C PRO A 137 2.39 -9.32 -7.27
N SER A 138 3.14 -9.17 -8.37
CA SER A 138 3.01 -8.01 -9.26
C SER A 138 1.69 -8.06 -10.03
N ALA A 139 1.23 -6.90 -10.53
CA ALA A 139 0.02 -6.85 -11.35
C ALA A 139 0.11 -7.75 -12.61
N TYR A 140 1.30 -7.89 -13.18
CA TYR A 140 1.51 -8.75 -14.35
C TYR A 140 1.43 -10.24 -14.01
N GLU A 141 2.00 -10.67 -12.88
CA GLU A 141 1.88 -12.05 -12.39
C GLU A 141 0.42 -12.39 -12.07
N LEU A 142 -0.34 -11.42 -11.52
CA LEU A 142 -1.78 -11.61 -11.30
C LEU A 142 -2.55 -11.78 -12.60
N VAL A 143 -2.21 -11.03 -13.65
CA VAL A 143 -2.79 -11.21 -14.99
C VAL A 143 -2.52 -12.60 -15.53
N ASP A 144 -1.30 -13.10 -15.36
CA ASP A 144 -0.94 -14.44 -15.82
C ASP A 144 -1.67 -15.53 -15.00
N MET A 145 -1.85 -15.33 -13.69
CA MET A 145 -2.67 -16.22 -12.86
C MET A 145 -4.15 -16.21 -13.29
N VAL A 146 -4.73 -15.05 -13.57
CA VAL A 146 -6.11 -14.93 -14.07
C VAL A 146 -6.25 -15.67 -15.40
N ARG A 147 -5.28 -15.53 -16.30
CA ARG A 147 -5.28 -16.24 -17.59
C ARG A 147 -5.23 -17.76 -17.43
N GLN A 148 -4.49 -18.26 -16.43
CA GLN A 148 -4.44 -19.68 -16.12
C GLN A 148 -5.79 -20.19 -15.58
N MET A 149 -6.43 -19.42 -14.69
CA MET A 149 -7.72 -19.80 -14.11
C MET A 149 -8.87 -19.66 -15.11
N ARG A 150 -8.80 -18.70 -16.03
CA ARG A 150 -9.83 -18.42 -17.03
C ARG A 150 -9.24 -18.02 -18.38
N PRO A 151 -8.92 -18.98 -19.25
CA PRO A 151 -8.30 -18.72 -20.55
C PRO A 151 -9.15 -17.87 -21.51
N THR A 152 -10.47 -17.79 -21.28
CA THR A 152 -11.43 -17.03 -22.12
C THR A 152 -11.45 -15.53 -21.82
N VAL A 153 -10.79 -15.08 -20.76
CA VAL A 153 -10.74 -13.65 -20.39
C VAL A 153 -9.88 -12.89 -21.40
N TYR A 154 -10.43 -11.79 -21.90
CA TYR A 154 -9.67 -10.89 -22.76
C TYR A 154 -8.66 -10.08 -21.94
N ILE A 155 -7.39 -10.18 -22.28
CA ILE A 155 -6.32 -9.47 -21.58
C ILE A 155 -5.71 -8.42 -22.49
N GLU A 156 -5.76 -7.17 -22.07
CA GLU A 156 -5.20 -6.03 -22.79
C GLU A 156 -4.10 -5.36 -21.98
N ARG A 157 -2.90 -5.27 -22.57
CA ARG A 157 -1.76 -4.57 -21.98
C ARG A 157 -1.61 -3.20 -22.65
N LEU A 158 -2.02 -2.15 -21.95
CA LEU A 158 -2.01 -0.78 -22.48
C LEU A 158 -0.63 -0.10 -22.41
N GLY A 159 0.36 -0.75 -21.79
CA GLY A 159 1.72 -0.24 -21.67
C GLY A 159 1.85 0.94 -20.71
N SER A 160 2.75 1.88 -21.05
CA SER A 160 2.97 3.11 -20.25
C SER A 160 2.06 4.22 -20.75
N VAL A 161 1.33 4.84 -19.83
CA VAL A 161 0.30 5.86 -20.08
C VAL A 161 0.64 7.14 -19.32
#